data_12b19a573d4d0a0cc3180cd10fc4e06f
#
_entry.id   12b19a573d4d0a0cc3180cd10fc4e06f
#
_cell.length_a   1.000
_cell.length_b   1.000
_cell.length_c   1.000
_cell.angle_alpha   90.00
_cell.angle_beta   90.00
_cell.angle_gamma   90.00
#
_symmetry.space_group_name_H-M   'P 1'
#
loop_
_entity.id
_entity.type
_entity.pdbx_description
1 polymer ?
#
loop_
_entity_poly.entity_id
_entity_poly.type
_entity_poly.pdbx_seq_one_letter_code
_entity_poly.pdbx_strand_id
1 'polypeptide(L)'
;MNKQFEGKVAFISGGTSGLGKATVYELVKRGARVIFVGRDDAKAQEVINKCKELGGEAEYKNCDITKHQNVIDVFGYIRERYGKLDFAGNVAGTGIPSTQIDDTTDDQIDMMIDINLKGLIYCMIEEIKIMREHSFGRIVNIASGAANIGAPGMAVLAASKAGVVGVTKNACFDVVRDGITVNSISPGAIETELVQSIKYTHAEEYKSYSNNMPIGRFGMPEEIAHGVCFFFEDESAFITGVNLPIDGGF
;
A
#
# COMPACT_ATOMS: atom_id res chain seq x y z
N MET A 1 7.89 23.10 7.38
CA MET A 1 7.33 21.92 6.70
C MET A 1 5.84 22.15 6.49
N ASN A 2 5.31 21.82 5.34
CA ASN A 2 3.88 21.96 5.08
C ASN A 2 3.13 20.87 5.87
N LYS A 3 2.34 21.28 6.87
CA LYS A 3 1.57 20.37 7.72
C LYS A 3 0.16 20.13 7.13
N GLN A 4 0.11 19.82 5.85
CA GLN A 4 -1.13 19.61 5.07
C GLN A 4 -2.12 18.64 5.73
N PHE A 5 -1.58 17.62 6.44
CA PHE A 5 -2.37 16.57 7.09
C PHE A 5 -2.36 16.69 8.63
N GLU A 6 -2.14 17.90 9.17
CA GLU A 6 -2.18 18.10 10.61
C GLU A 6 -3.54 17.72 11.21
N GLY A 7 -3.52 16.95 12.29
CA GLY A 7 -4.74 16.44 12.93
C GLY A 7 -5.42 15.25 12.25
N LYS A 8 -4.91 14.82 11.08
CA LYS A 8 -5.41 13.62 10.39
C LYS A 8 -4.79 12.34 10.99
N VAL A 9 -5.56 11.26 11.02
CA VAL A 9 -5.16 9.93 11.47
C VAL A 9 -5.09 9.01 10.26
N ALA A 10 -3.94 8.37 10.06
CA ALA A 10 -3.66 7.49 8.92
C ALA A 10 -3.30 6.08 9.37
N PHE A 11 -3.81 5.07 8.67
CA PHE A 11 -3.41 3.67 8.79
C PHE A 11 -2.63 3.23 7.55
N ILE A 12 -1.51 2.51 7.75
CA ILE A 12 -0.70 1.96 6.64
C ILE A 12 -0.38 0.50 6.90
N SER A 13 -0.88 -0.40 6.04
CA SER A 13 -0.45 -1.79 6.06
C SER A 13 0.90 -1.96 5.34
N GLY A 14 1.76 -2.87 5.83
CA GLY A 14 3.08 -3.09 5.24
C GLY A 14 4.07 -1.93 5.48
N GLY A 15 3.89 -1.14 6.54
CA GLY A 15 4.66 0.07 6.81
C GLY A 15 6.11 -0.14 7.25
N THR A 16 6.58 -1.39 7.38
CA THR A 16 7.94 -1.70 7.87
C THR A 16 9.01 -1.69 6.78
N SER A 17 8.64 -1.68 5.49
CA SER A 17 9.60 -1.74 4.37
C SER A 17 9.05 -1.11 3.08
N GLY A 18 9.90 -0.90 2.09
CA GLY A 18 9.56 -0.53 0.72
C GLY A 18 8.57 0.64 0.61
N LEU A 19 7.52 0.44 -0.16
CA LEU A 19 6.49 1.46 -0.45
C LEU A 19 5.75 1.91 0.81
N GLY A 20 5.43 0.96 1.71
CA GLY A 20 4.72 1.27 2.96
C GLY A 20 5.56 2.14 3.89
N LYS A 21 6.85 1.82 4.05
CA LYS A 21 7.79 2.64 4.82
C LYS A 21 7.90 4.07 4.25
N ALA A 22 8.05 4.21 2.94
CA ALA A 22 8.10 5.52 2.29
C ALA A 22 6.79 6.31 2.48
N THR A 23 5.64 5.63 2.42
CA THR A 23 4.33 6.25 2.66
C THR A 23 4.19 6.73 4.11
N VAL A 24 4.64 5.94 5.10
CA VAL A 24 4.67 6.36 6.51
C VAL A 24 5.49 7.63 6.67
N TYR A 25 6.70 7.69 6.09
CA TYR A 25 7.56 8.87 6.19
C TYR A 25 6.94 10.11 5.54
N GLU A 26 6.33 9.96 4.38
CA GLU A 26 5.71 11.09 3.67
C GLU A 26 4.51 11.64 4.44
N LEU A 27 3.67 10.78 5.01
CA LEU A 27 2.53 11.18 5.84
C LEU A 27 2.98 11.90 7.11
N VAL A 28 4.02 11.39 7.78
CA VAL A 28 4.60 12.03 8.97
C VAL A 28 5.16 13.42 8.64
N LYS A 29 5.88 13.57 7.53
CA LYS A 29 6.37 14.89 7.06
C LYS A 29 5.24 15.88 6.83
N ARG A 30 4.08 15.41 6.34
CA ARG A 30 2.88 16.23 6.11
C ARG A 30 2.04 16.45 7.37
N GLY A 31 2.45 15.92 8.53
CA GLY A 31 1.84 16.19 9.82
C GLY A 31 0.73 15.21 10.25
N ALA A 32 0.51 14.12 9.52
CA ALA A 32 -0.43 13.08 9.95
C ALA A 32 0.09 12.29 11.15
N ARG A 33 -0.82 11.80 11.99
CA ARG A 33 -0.56 10.73 12.95
C ARG A 33 -0.70 9.39 12.24
N VAL A 34 0.36 8.59 12.24
CA VAL A 34 0.39 7.37 11.43
C VAL A 34 0.42 6.14 12.34
N ILE A 35 -0.52 5.25 12.15
CA ILE A 35 -0.48 3.88 12.67
C ILE A 35 -0.09 2.97 11.52
N PHE A 36 0.97 2.21 11.68
CA PHE A 36 1.40 1.29 10.65
C PHE A 36 1.57 -0.13 11.18
N VAL A 37 1.36 -1.10 10.32
CA VAL A 37 1.44 -2.51 10.66
C VAL A 37 2.40 -3.28 9.78
N GLY A 38 2.90 -4.37 10.33
CA GLY A 38 3.80 -5.32 9.69
C GLY A 38 4.11 -6.46 10.65
N ARG A 39 5.07 -7.34 10.30
CA ARG A 39 5.44 -8.52 11.07
C ARG A 39 6.89 -8.48 11.60
N ASP A 40 7.63 -7.42 11.30
CA ASP A 40 9.04 -7.28 11.64
C ASP A 40 9.21 -6.13 12.64
N ASP A 41 9.35 -6.48 13.91
CA ASP A 41 9.44 -5.51 15.01
C ASP A 41 10.75 -4.69 14.95
N ALA A 42 11.85 -5.30 14.47
CA ALA A 42 13.13 -4.63 14.36
C ALA A 42 13.07 -3.52 13.29
N LYS A 43 12.58 -3.83 12.09
CA LYS A 43 12.37 -2.83 11.03
C LYS A 43 11.35 -1.77 11.45
N ALA A 44 10.32 -2.14 12.20
CA ALA A 44 9.35 -1.18 12.71
C ALA A 44 10.01 -0.15 13.64
N GLN A 45 10.94 -0.58 14.49
CA GLN A 45 11.67 0.35 15.38
C GLN A 45 12.55 1.34 14.59
N GLU A 46 13.16 0.89 13.49
CA GLU A 46 13.90 1.79 12.57
C GLU A 46 12.96 2.85 11.96
N VAL A 47 11.77 2.43 11.53
CA VAL A 47 10.76 3.35 10.98
C VAL A 47 10.33 4.39 12.03
N ILE A 48 10.03 3.96 13.25
CA ILE A 48 9.66 4.86 14.36
C ILE A 48 10.77 5.89 14.64
N ASN A 49 12.02 5.43 14.71
CA ASN A 49 13.16 6.32 14.96
C ASN A 49 13.28 7.36 13.83
N LYS A 50 13.14 6.93 12.59
CA LYS A 50 13.18 7.85 11.43
C LYS A 50 12.03 8.85 11.43
N CYS A 51 10.82 8.46 11.83
CA CYS A 51 9.69 9.36 11.97
C CYS A 51 9.98 10.49 13.01
N LYS A 52 10.60 10.15 14.14
CA LYS A 52 11.04 11.15 15.14
C LYS A 52 12.06 12.13 14.56
N GLU A 53 13.05 11.66 13.79
CA GLU A 53 14.02 12.52 13.09
C GLU A 53 13.32 13.46 12.09
N LEU A 54 12.23 13.03 11.48
CA LEU A 54 11.42 13.81 10.56
C LEU A 54 10.50 14.83 11.28
N GLY A 55 10.51 14.83 12.62
CA GLY A 55 9.76 15.77 13.44
C GLY A 55 8.29 15.40 13.64
N GLY A 56 7.93 14.12 13.49
CA GLY A 56 6.59 13.60 13.77
C GLY A 56 6.62 12.25 14.46
N GLU A 57 5.45 11.66 14.63
CA GLU A 57 5.26 10.41 15.37
C GLU A 57 4.53 9.39 14.52
N ALA A 58 4.95 8.13 14.63
CA ALA A 58 4.24 6.99 14.09
C ALA A 58 4.18 5.87 15.13
N GLU A 59 3.07 5.16 15.18
CA GLU A 59 2.85 4.02 16.06
C GLU A 59 2.83 2.71 15.27
N TYR A 60 3.53 1.72 15.77
CA TYR A 60 3.57 0.40 15.19
C TYR A 60 2.68 -0.58 15.95
N LYS A 61 2.00 -1.44 15.20
CA LYS A 61 1.34 -2.65 15.74
C LYS A 61 1.79 -3.87 14.94
N ASN A 62 2.26 -4.91 15.64
CA ASN A 62 2.52 -6.19 14.99
C ASN A 62 1.19 -6.79 14.53
N CYS A 63 1.04 -7.04 13.24
CA CYS A 63 -0.19 -7.54 12.66
C CYS A 63 0.10 -8.36 11.39
N ASP A 64 -0.38 -9.59 11.40
CA ASP A 64 -0.53 -10.39 10.19
C ASP A 64 -1.91 -10.12 9.59
N ILE A 65 -1.96 -9.36 8.51
CA ILE A 65 -3.22 -8.97 7.86
C ILE A 65 -4.00 -10.15 7.26
N THR A 66 -3.36 -11.32 7.09
CA THR A 66 -4.05 -12.54 6.64
C THR A 66 -4.97 -13.12 7.72
N LYS A 67 -4.83 -12.66 8.95
CA LYS A 67 -5.62 -13.06 10.12
C LYS A 67 -6.61 -11.94 10.45
N HIS A 68 -7.88 -12.13 10.09
CA HIS A 68 -8.91 -11.08 10.26
C HIS A 68 -9.00 -10.57 11.71
N GLN A 69 -8.84 -11.46 12.71
CA GLN A 69 -8.87 -11.04 14.12
C GLN A 69 -7.75 -10.05 14.45
N ASN A 70 -6.53 -10.25 13.92
CA ASN A 70 -5.43 -9.31 14.16
C ASN A 70 -5.75 -7.91 13.57
N VAL A 71 -6.44 -7.89 12.42
CA VAL A 71 -6.90 -6.64 11.81
C VAL A 71 -7.95 -5.97 12.69
N ILE A 72 -8.98 -6.71 13.15
CA ILE A 72 -10.00 -6.21 14.05
C ILE A 72 -9.37 -5.59 15.32
N ASP A 73 -8.39 -6.25 15.91
CA ASP A 73 -7.71 -5.78 17.13
C ASP A 73 -6.98 -4.44 16.89
N VAL A 74 -6.31 -4.29 15.74
CA VAL A 74 -5.64 -3.03 15.37
C VAL A 74 -6.64 -1.90 15.17
N PHE A 75 -7.76 -2.15 14.47
CA PHE A 75 -8.77 -1.12 14.23
C PHE A 75 -9.59 -0.80 15.51
N GLY A 76 -9.76 -1.78 16.39
CA GLY A 76 -10.25 -1.56 17.76
C GLY A 76 -9.37 -0.57 18.53
N TYR A 77 -8.06 -0.77 18.49
CA TYR A 77 -7.11 0.16 19.07
C TYR A 77 -7.19 1.57 18.45
N ILE A 78 -7.27 1.68 17.12
CA ILE A 78 -7.41 2.98 16.45
C ILE A 78 -8.67 3.70 16.91
N ARG A 79 -9.80 3.00 16.98
CA ARG A 79 -11.08 3.56 17.45
C ARG A 79 -10.99 4.04 18.89
N GLU A 80 -10.43 3.24 19.78
CA GLU A 80 -10.28 3.59 21.20
C GLU A 80 -9.32 4.78 21.40
N ARG A 81 -8.20 4.79 20.69
CA ARG A 81 -7.12 5.77 20.89
C ARG A 81 -7.39 7.11 20.23
N TYR A 82 -7.99 7.10 19.03
CA TYR A 82 -8.14 8.29 18.18
C TYR A 82 -9.59 8.66 17.89
N GLY A 83 -10.53 7.75 18.06
CA GLY A 83 -11.95 7.94 17.78
C GLY A 83 -12.27 8.08 16.29
N LYS A 84 -11.29 8.09 15.38
CA LYS A 84 -11.47 8.30 13.94
C LYS A 84 -10.35 7.68 13.12
N LEU A 85 -10.61 7.53 11.82
CA LEU A 85 -9.61 7.22 10.80
C LEU A 85 -9.89 8.10 9.57
N ASP A 86 -8.95 8.94 9.19
CA ASP A 86 -9.10 9.82 8.03
C ASP A 86 -8.56 9.16 6.76
N PHE A 87 -7.40 8.50 6.83
CA PHE A 87 -6.67 7.95 5.69
C PHE A 87 -6.30 6.48 5.89
N ALA A 88 -6.38 5.69 4.84
CA ALA A 88 -5.93 4.30 4.86
C ALA A 88 -5.15 3.96 3.58
N GLY A 89 -3.93 3.47 3.76
CA GLY A 89 -3.07 2.97 2.70
C GLY A 89 -2.86 1.46 2.81
N ASN A 90 -3.47 0.70 1.92
CA ASN A 90 -3.32 -0.75 1.84
C ASN A 90 -2.11 -1.10 0.96
N VAL A 91 -0.92 -1.08 1.58
CA VAL A 91 0.36 -1.20 0.88
C VAL A 91 0.99 -2.58 1.06
N ALA A 92 0.59 -3.34 2.08
CA ALA A 92 1.08 -4.69 2.30
C ALA A 92 0.88 -5.56 1.05
N GLY A 93 1.94 -6.24 0.66
CA GLY A 93 1.90 -7.12 -0.48
C GLY A 93 3.16 -7.99 -0.57
N THR A 94 3.07 -9.04 -1.34
CA THR A 94 4.16 -9.97 -1.60
C THR A 94 4.16 -10.38 -3.06
N GLY A 95 5.29 -10.91 -3.52
CA GLY A 95 5.45 -11.57 -4.80
C GLY A 95 6.29 -12.84 -4.64
N ILE A 96 6.33 -13.62 -5.68
CA ILE A 96 7.22 -14.76 -5.82
C ILE A 96 8.16 -14.49 -7.00
N PRO A 97 9.30 -15.19 -7.10
CA PRO A 97 10.06 -15.22 -8.34
C PRO A 97 9.18 -15.56 -9.52
N SER A 98 9.51 -15.07 -10.72
CA SER A 98 8.79 -15.40 -11.95
C SER A 98 8.65 -16.92 -12.08
N THR A 99 7.41 -17.42 -12.07
CA THR A 99 7.08 -18.85 -12.05
C THR A 99 6.00 -19.13 -13.10
N GLN A 100 6.22 -20.12 -13.98
CA GLN A 100 5.21 -20.50 -14.95
C GLN A 100 3.96 -21.02 -14.22
N ILE A 101 2.80 -20.89 -14.87
CA ILE A 101 1.53 -21.19 -14.20
C ILE A 101 1.40 -22.64 -13.76
N ASP A 102 1.93 -23.57 -14.56
CA ASP A 102 1.93 -25.01 -14.30
C ASP A 102 3.00 -25.47 -13.30
N ASP A 103 3.98 -24.58 -12.97
CA ASP A 103 5.00 -24.81 -11.94
C ASP A 103 4.63 -24.13 -10.60
N THR A 104 3.53 -23.36 -10.55
CA THR A 104 3.13 -22.62 -9.36
C THR A 104 2.52 -23.57 -8.32
N THR A 105 3.02 -23.55 -7.09
CA THR A 105 2.53 -24.40 -6.00
C THR A 105 1.30 -23.80 -5.30
N ASP A 106 0.52 -24.67 -4.64
CA ASP A 106 -0.65 -24.25 -3.83
C ASP A 106 -0.25 -23.23 -2.76
N ASP A 107 0.87 -23.45 -2.05
CA ASP A 107 1.38 -22.53 -1.03
C ASP A 107 1.70 -21.14 -1.61
N GLN A 108 2.22 -21.07 -2.83
CA GLN A 108 2.50 -19.81 -3.52
C GLN A 108 1.22 -19.08 -3.90
N ILE A 109 0.20 -19.82 -4.38
CA ILE A 109 -1.10 -19.29 -4.71
C ILE A 109 -1.75 -18.73 -3.44
N ASP A 110 -1.86 -19.53 -2.40
CA ASP A 110 -2.48 -19.17 -1.13
C ASP A 110 -1.80 -17.95 -0.51
N MET A 111 -0.47 -17.94 -0.47
CA MET A 111 0.29 -16.81 0.07
C MET A 111 -0.01 -15.50 -0.68
N MET A 112 -0.03 -15.52 -2.00
CA MET A 112 -0.28 -14.30 -2.78
C MET A 112 -1.72 -13.82 -2.67
N ILE A 113 -2.69 -14.73 -2.71
CA ILE A 113 -4.11 -14.37 -2.55
C ILE A 113 -4.39 -13.90 -1.13
N ASP A 114 -3.89 -14.61 -0.12
CA ASP A 114 -4.12 -14.25 1.29
C ASP A 114 -3.53 -12.88 1.65
N ILE A 115 -2.31 -12.58 1.20
CA ILE A 115 -1.67 -11.31 1.54
C ILE A 115 -2.16 -10.18 0.64
N ASN A 116 -2.10 -10.34 -0.70
CA ASN A 116 -2.31 -9.25 -1.63
C ASN A 116 -3.79 -8.85 -1.78
N LEU A 117 -4.71 -9.79 -1.59
CA LEU A 117 -6.13 -9.55 -1.83
C LEU A 117 -6.97 -9.71 -0.56
N LYS A 118 -6.95 -10.88 0.06
CA LYS A 118 -7.83 -11.19 1.20
C LYS A 118 -7.49 -10.32 2.42
N GLY A 119 -6.19 -10.19 2.76
CA GLY A 119 -5.74 -9.32 3.85
C GLY A 119 -6.08 -7.85 3.61
N LEU A 120 -5.94 -7.37 2.37
CA LEU A 120 -6.37 -6.03 1.99
C LEU A 120 -7.88 -5.85 2.18
N ILE A 121 -8.69 -6.81 1.79
CA ILE A 121 -10.15 -6.74 1.98
C ILE A 121 -10.50 -6.70 3.47
N TYR A 122 -9.81 -7.46 4.33
CA TYR A 122 -10.00 -7.39 5.78
C TYR A 122 -9.71 -5.99 6.34
N CYS A 123 -8.62 -5.35 5.89
CA CYS A 123 -8.31 -3.98 6.27
C CYS A 123 -9.43 -3.03 5.81
N MET A 124 -9.83 -3.09 4.53
CA MET A 124 -10.90 -2.23 3.99
C MET A 124 -12.22 -2.35 4.76
N ILE A 125 -12.59 -3.56 5.20
CA ILE A 125 -13.81 -3.77 5.99
C ILE A 125 -13.76 -2.93 7.28
N GLU A 126 -12.67 -2.98 8.01
CA GLU A 126 -12.54 -2.28 9.28
C GLU A 126 -12.30 -0.77 9.10
N GLU A 127 -11.57 -0.37 8.05
CA GLU A 127 -11.40 1.03 7.65
C GLU A 127 -12.75 1.71 7.39
N ILE A 128 -13.56 1.10 6.55
CA ILE A 128 -14.87 1.63 6.16
C ILE A 128 -15.79 1.76 7.38
N LYS A 129 -15.77 0.79 8.31
CA LYS A 129 -16.59 0.86 9.53
C LYS A 129 -16.28 2.10 10.36
N ILE A 130 -14.99 2.43 10.55
CA ILE A 130 -14.61 3.63 11.35
C ILE A 130 -14.88 4.90 10.54
N MET A 131 -14.56 4.93 9.26
CA MET A 131 -14.73 6.11 8.41
C MET A 131 -16.21 6.51 8.27
N ARG A 132 -17.12 5.55 8.23
CA ARG A 132 -18.57 5.81 8.20
C ARG A 132 -19.08 6.56 9.44
N GLU A 133 -18.50 6.32 10.61
CA GLU A 133 -18.88 6.99 11.85
C GLU A 133 -18.69 8.53 11.79
N HIS A 134 -17.80 8.98 10.89
CA HIS A 134 -17.44 10.39 10.72
C HIS A 134 -17.77 10.95 9.33
N SER A 135 -18.41 10.15 8.46
CA SER A 135 -18.76 10.52 7.08
C SER A 135 -17.59 11.12 6.31
N PHE A 136 -16.40 10.58 6.53
CA PHE A 136 -15.16 10.99 5.85
C PHE A 136 -14.17 9.83 5.81
N GLY A 137 -13.51 9.65 4.67
CA GLY A 137 -12.41 8.69 4.53
C GLY A 137 -11.75 8.76 3.16
N ARG A 138 -10.46 8.41 3.11
CA ARG A 138 -9.69 8.26 1.89
C ARG A 138 -8.94 6.93 1.95
N ILE A 139 -9.26 6.01 1.06
CA ILE A 139 -8.63 4.68 0.98
C ILE A 139 -7.85 4.58 -0.32
N VAL A 140 -6.59 4.16 -0.22
CA VAL A 140 -5.71 3.89 -1.36
C VAL A 140 -5.16 2.47 -1.27
N ASN A 141 -5.45 1.67 -2.28
CA ASN A 141 -5.01 0.29 -2.41
C ASN A 141 -3.82 0.17 -3.37
N ILE A 142 -2.78 -0.57 -3.02
CA ILE A 142 -1.66 -0.81 -3.93
C ILE A 142 -1.90 -2.08 -4.74
N ALA A 143 -2.22 -1.86 -6.02
CA ALA A 143 -2.28 -2.91 -7.04
C ALA A 143 -0.89 -3.21 -7.61
N SER A 144 -0.73 -3.29 -8.92
CA SER A 144 0.54 -3.48 -9.64
C SER A 144 0.33 -3.22 -11.12
N GLY A 145 1.37 -2.83 -11.84
CA GLY A 145 1.40 -2.86 -13.31
C GLY A 145 1.00 -4.23 -13.88
N ALA A 146 1.35 -5.32 -13.18
CA ALA A 146 0.95 -6.68 -13.55
C ALA A 146 -0.58 -6.91 -13.60
N ALA A 147 -1.38 -6.05 -12.96
CA ALA A 147 -2.83 -6.10 -13.09
C ALA A 147 -3.35 -5.55 -14.43
N ASN A 148 -2.54 -4.77 -15.12
CA ASN A 148 -2.91 -4.06 -16.34
C ASN A 148 -2.32 -4.69 -17.59
N ILE A 149 -1.12 -5.27 -17.47
CA ILE A 149 -0.36 -5.85 -18.57
C ILE A 149 0.11 -7.26 -18.20
N GLY A 150 0.13 -8.16 -19.19
CA GLY A 150 0.64 -9.51 -19.02
C GLY A 150 2.16 -9.55 -19.06
N ALA A 151 2.75 -10.42 -18.22
CA ALA A 151 4.18 -10.75 -18.28
C ALA A 151 4.39 -12.23 -17.95
N PRO A 152 5.43 -12.87 -18.52
CA PRO A 152 5.73 -14.26 -18.23
C PRO A 152 5.96 -14.50 -16.73
N GLY A 153 5.41 -15.58 -16.20
CA GLY A 153 5.58 -15.99 -14.80
C GLY A 153 4.90 -15.11 -13.76
N MET A 154 3.97 -14.23 -14.15
CA MET A 154 3.28 -13.30 -13.26
C MET A 154 1.80 -13.63 -13.03
N ALA A 155 1.32 -14.80 -13.49
CA ALA A 155 -0.11 -15.09 -13.55
C ALA A 155 -0.83 -14.93 -12.20
N VAL A 156 -0.32 -15.52 -11.11
CA VAL A 156 -0.97 -15.44 -9.80
C VAL A 156 -0.83 -14.06 -9.16
N LEU A 157 0.32 -13.40 -9.33
CA LEU A 157 0.49 -12.00 -8.92
C LEU A 157 -0.52 -11.11 -9.66
N ALA A 158 -0.61 -11.24 -10.98
CA ALA A 158 -1.55 -10.47 -11.81
C ALA A 158 -3.00 -10.72 -11.37
N ALA A 159 -3.38 -11.97 -11.12
CA ALA A 159 -4.72 -12.31 -10.63
C ALA A 159 -5.03 -11.65 -9.28
N SER A 160 -4.10 -11.74 -8.30
CA SER A 160 -4.27 -11.11 -6.99
C SER A 160 -4.41 -9.59 -7.09
N LYS A 161 -3.61 -8.94 -7.92
CA LYS A 161 -3.60 -7.49 -8.08
C LYS A 161 -4.72 -6.97 -8.99
N ALA A 162 -5.17 -7.75 -9.97
CA ALA A 162 -6.41 -7.47 -10.69
C ALA A 162 -7.63 -7.55 -9.75
N GLY A 163 -7.63 -8.49 -8.80
CA GLY A 163 -8.61 -8.54 -7.71
C GLY A 163 -8.64 -7.26 -6.88
N VAL A 164 -7.47 -6.66 -6.57
CA VAL A 164 -7.38 -5.37 -5.87
C VAL A 164 -8.03 -4.25 -6.69
N VAL A 165 -7.78 -4.18 -8.00
CA VAL A 165 -8.44 -3.21 -8.89
C VAL A 165 -9.97 -3.45 -8.91
N GLY A 166 -10.38 -4.71 -8.98
CA GLY A 166 -11.78 -5.10 -8.97
C GLY A 166 -12.51 -4.68 -7.69
N VAL A 167 -11.95 -4.99 -6.51
CA VAL A 167 -12.57 -4.60 -5.24
C VAL A 167 -12.58 -3.09 -5.04
N THR A 168 -11.53 -2.37 -5.46
CA THR A 168 -11.48 -0.91 -5.42
C THR A 168 -12.61 -0.27 -6.20
N LYS A 169 -12.81 -0.70 -7.46
CA LYS A 169 -13.85 -0.17 -8.35
C LYS A 169 -15.26 -0.43 -7.84
N ASN A 170 -15.49 -1.54 -7.15
CA ASN A 170 -16.83 -1.86 -6.65
C ASN A 170 -17.08 -1.26 -5.26
N ALA A 171 -16.12 -1.34 -4.35
CA ALA A 171 -16.27 -0.76 -3.01
C ALA A 171 -16.54 0.74 -3.01
N CYS A 172 -16.03 1.49 -4.00
CA CYS A 172 -16.31 2.92 -4.08
C CYS A 172 -17.80 3.23 -4.21
N PHE A 173 -18.58 2.41 -4.91
CA PHE A 173 -20.04 2.59 -5.02
C PHE A 173 -20.76 2.36 -3.69
N ASP A 174 -20.22 1.47 -2.85
CA ASP A 174 -20.84 1.14 -1.57
C ASP A 174 -20.65 2.25 -0.52
N VAL A 175 -19.64 3.14 -0.71
CA VAL A 175 -19.22 4.07 0.34
C VAL A 175 -19.15 5.54 -0.08
N VAL A 176 -19.30 5.86 -1.36
CA VAL A 176 -19.13 7.23 -1.85
C VAL A 176 -20.15 8.22 -1.24
N ARG A 177 -21.35 7.74 -0.93
CA ARG A 177 -22.38 8.58 -0.27
C ARG A 177 -22.09 8.81 1.22
N ASP A 178 -21.16 8.04 1.79
CA ASP A 178 -20.69 8.20 3.16
C ASP A 178 -19.47 9.16 3.23
N GLY A 179 -19.15 9.87 2.14
CA GLY A 179 -18.01 10.79 2.08
C GLY A 179 -16.64 10.09 1.98
N ILE A 180 -16.63 8.79 1.63
CA ILE A 180 -15.42 7.97 1.54
C ILE A 180 -15.05 7.78 0.06
N THR A 181 -13.78 8.00 -0.29
CA THR A 181 -13.23 7.64 -1.60
C THR A 181 -12.36 6.41 -1.50
N VAL A 182 -12.41 5.55 -2.52
CA VAL A 182 -11.59 4.34 -2.64
C VAL A 182 -10.92 4.32 -3.99
N ASN A 183 -9.58 4.38 -4.02
CA ASN A 183 -8.79 4.38 -5.25
C ASN A 183 -7.67 3.35 -5.17
N SER A 184 -7.07 3.01 -6.29
CA SER A 184 -5.88 2.17 -6.34
C SER A 184 -4.76 2.81 -7.16
N ILE A 185 -3.54 2.44 -6.83
CA ILE A 185 -2.34 2.75 -7.60
C ILE A 185 -1.77 1.44 -8.13
N SER A 186 -1.38 1.43 -9.40
CA SER A 186 -0.63 0.36 -10.04
C SER A 186 0.82 0.80 -10.25
N PRO A 187 1.74 0.51 -9.31
CA PRO A 187 3.15 0.81 -9.51
C PRO A 187 3.74 -0.02 -10.63
N GLY A 188 4.67 0.57 -11.38
CA GLY A 188 5.61 -0.16 -12.22
C GLY A 188 6.71 -0.83 -11.39
N ALA A 189 7.88 -1.01 -11.99
CA ALA A 189 9.04 -1.51 -11.28
C ALA A 189 9.65 -0.41 -10.38
N ILE A 190 9.69 -0.67 -9.07
CA ILE A 190 10.11 0.29 -8.05
C ILE A 190 11.37 -0.20 -7.34
N GLU A 191 12.33 0.70 -7.11
CA GLU A 191 13.60 0.43 -6.42
C GLU A 191 13.38 0.19 -4.92
N THR A 192 12.91 -1.01 -4.60
CA THR A 192 12.76 -1.49 -3.22
C THR A 192 14.03 -2.20 -2.75
N GLU A 193 14.12 -2.52 -1.47
CA GLU A 193 15.22 -3.32 -0.89
C GLU A 193 15.44 -4.64 -1.65
N LEU A 194 14.36 -5.28 -2.13
CA LEU A 194 14.43 -6.49 -2.95
C LEU A 194 15.09 -6.23 -4.31
N VAL A 195 14.69 -5.16 -5.01
CA VAL A 195 15.27 -4.80 -6.32
C VAL A 195 16.71 -4.36 -6.16
N GLN A 196 17.04 -3.64 -5.07
CA GLN A 196 18.43 -3.29 -4.76
C GLN A 196 19.32 -4.53 -4.53
N SER A 197 18.80 -5.60 -3.93
CA SER A 197 19.58 -6.83 -3.78
C SER A 197 19.95 -7.45 -5.13
N ILE A 198 19.08 -7.38 -6.12
CA ILE A 198 19.35 -7.81 -7.50
C ILE A 198 20.46 -6.97 -8.15
N LYS A 199 20.47 -5.67 -7.90
CA LYS A 199 21.53 -4.76 -8.38
C LYS A 199 22.94 -5.20 -7.97
N TYR A 200 23.08 -5.74 -6.76
CA TYR A 200 24.38 -6.19 -6.27
C TYR A 200 24.76 -7.60 -6.72
N THR A 201 23.79 -8.47 -6.97
CA THR A 201 24.02 -9.87 -7.32
C THR A 201 23.97 -10.12 -8.83
N HIS A 202 23.18 -9.33 -9.59
CA HIS A 202 22.91 -9.52 -11.02
C HIS A 202 22.86 -8.14 -11.73
N ALA A 203 23.98 -7.39 -11.67
CA ALA A 203 24.05 -6.00 -12.13
C ALA A 203 23.66 -5.78 -13.59
N GLU A 204 24.00 -6.71 -14.48
CA GLU A 204 23.66 -6.63 -15.92
C GLU A 204 22.15 -6.82 -16.14
N GLU A 205 21.53 -7.75 -15.43
CA GLU A 205 20.08 -7.97 -15.50
C GLU A 205 19.33 -6.74 -14.97
N TYR A 206 19.76 -6.20 -13.83
CA TYR A 206 19.22 -4.95 -13.26
C TYR A 206 19.29 -3.81 -14.27
N LYS A 207 20.44 -3.61 -14.90
CA LYS A 207 20.67 -2.56 -15.89
C LYS A 207 19.83 -2.76 -17.14
N SER A 208 19.75 -3.99 -17.63
CA SER A 208 18.92 -4.34 -18.79
C SER A 208 17.44 -4.05 -18.50
N TYR A 209 16.96 -4.46 -17.32
CA TYR A 209 15.58 -4.24 -16.93
C TYR A 209 15.26 -2.74 -16.79
N SER A 210 16.15 -1.99 -16.13
CA SER A 210 16.02 -0.53 -15.99
C SER A 210 15.98 0.19 -17.33
N ASN A 211 16.84 -0.19 -18.28
CA ASN A 211 16.90 0.43 -19.59
C ASN A 211 15.67 0.11 -20.47
N ASN A 212 14.98 -0.99 -20.22
CA ASN A 212 13.76 -1.36 -20.93
C ASN A 212 12.51 -0.63 -20.41
N MET A 213 12.61 0.07 -19.27
CA MET A 213 11.53 0.95 -18.80
C MET A 213 11.44 2.17 -19.73
N PRO A 214 10.25 2.60 -20.19
CA PRO A 214 10.13 3.78 -21.05
C PRO A 214 10.78 5.04 -20.47
N ILE A 215 10.66 5.25 -19.14
CA ILE A 215 11.33 6.37 -18.44
C ILE A 215 12.85 6.18 -18.24
N GLY A 216 13.40 4.99 -18.53
CA GLY A 216 14.83 4.66 -18.45
C GLY A 216 15.37 4.40 -17.04
N ARG A 217 14.51 4.23 -16.04
CA ARG A 217 14.89 3.94 -14.64
C ARG A 217 13.77 3.24 -13.88
N PHE A 218 14.12 2.62 -12.77
CA PHE A 218 13.12 2.25 -11.77
C PHE A 218 12.48 3.49 -11.14
N GLY A 219 11.21 3.38 -10.74
CA GLY A 219 10.57 4.36 -9.87
C GLY A 219 11.13 4.28 -8.45
N MET A 220 11.01 5.36 -7.70
CA MET A 220 11.40 5.41 -6.30
C MET A 220 10.18 5.17 -5.39
N PRO A 221 10.34 4.54 -4.22
CA PRO A 221 9.25 4.38 -3.25
C PRO A 221 8.55 5.69 -2.89
N GLU A 222 9.28 6.80 -2.85
CA GLU A 222 8.77 8.13 -2.56
C GLU A 222 7.83 8.65 -3.65
N GLU A 223 8.01 8.24 -4.92
CA GLU A 223 7.13 8.63 -6.02
C GLU A 223 5.76 7.95 -5.87
N ILE A 224 5.72 6.72 -5.38
CA ILE A 224 4.47 6.03 -5.05
C ILE A 224 3.83 6.64 -3.80
N ALA A 225 4.61 6.93 -2.75
CA ALA A 225 4.13 7.58 -1.54
C ALA A 225 3.48 8.95 -1.85
N HIS A 226 4.06 9.71 -2.79
CA HIS A 226 3.46 10.94 -3.29
C HIS A 226 2.10 10.70 -3.94
N GLY A 227 1.98 9.68 -4.79
CA GLY A 227 0.71 9.28 -5.40
C GLY A 227 -0.35 8.85 -4.37
N VAL A 228 0.05 8.16 -3.29
CA VAL A 228 -0.85 7.84 -2.18
C VAL A 228 -1.35 9.12 -1.51
N CYS A 229 -0.44 10.05 -1.19
CA CYS A 229 -0.80 11.32 -0.57
C CYS A 229 -1.69 12.19 -1.47
N PHE A 230 -1.50 12.17 -2.79
CA PHE A 230 -2.38 12.86 -3.74
C PHE A 230 -3.84 12.46 -3.58
N PHE A 231 -4.13 11.16 -3.41
CA PHE A 231 -5.50 10.71 -3.19
C PHE A 231 -6.05 11.05 -1.80
N PHE A 232 -5.20 11.38 -0.83
CA PHE A 232 -5.60 11.80 0.51
C PHE A 232 -5.93 13.29 0.61
N GLU A 233 -5.53 14.09 -0.36
CA GLU A 233 -5.77 15.52 -0.42
C GLU A 233 -7.27 15.84 -0.58
N ASP A 234 -7.71 16.94 0.01
CA ASP A 234 -9.11 17.36 -0.09
C ASP A 234 -9.50 17.70 -1.53
N GLU A 235 -8.57 18.20 -2.33
CA GLU A 235 -8.71 18.50 -3.76
C GLU A 235 -8.99 17.25 -4.61
N SER A 236 -8.63 16.06 -4.10
CA SER A 236 -8.90 14.78 -4.76
C SER A 236 -10.27 14.18 -4.40
N ALA A 237 -11.14 14.90 -3.69
CA ALA A 237 -12.42 14.40 -3.19
C ALA A 237 -13.40 13.90 -4.28
N PHE A 238 -13.24 14.36 -5.52
CA PHE A 238 -14.08 13.91 -6.65
C PHE A 238 -13.50 12.72 -7.42
N ILE A 239 -12.35 12.19 -6.97
CA ILE A 239 -11.67 11.05 -7.58
C ILE A 239 -11.96 9.81 -6.73
N THR A 240 -12.75 8.87 -7.26
CA THR A 240 -13.02 7.58 -6.59
C THR A 240 -13.25 6.47 -7.61
N GLY A 241 -12.90 5.24 -7.27
CA GLY A 241 -12.98 4.07 -8.14
C GLY A 241 -11.91 4.00 -9.23
N VAL A 242 -10.91 4.88 -9.22
CA VAL A 242 -9.86 4.90 -10.22
C VAL A 242 -8.72 3.94 -9.86
N ASN A 243 -8.09 3.38 -10.89
CA ASN A 243 -6.79 2.73 -10.79
C ASN A 243 -5.77 3.58 -11.55
N LEU A 244 -4.85 4.21 -10.83
CA LEU A 244 -3.84 5.09 -11.39
C LEU A 244 -2.52 4.35 -11.61
N PRO A 245 -2.05 4.15 -12.86
CA PRO A 245 -0.70 3.70 -13.11
C PRO A 245 0.31 4.78 -12.66
N ILE A 246 1.33 4.35 -11.90
CA ILE A 246 2.53 5.14 -11.60
C ILE A 246 3.71 4.25 -11.94
N ASP A 247 4.03 4.16 -13.22
CA ASP A 247 4.84 3.11 -13.80
C ASP A 247 5.93 3.61 -14.77
N GLY A 248 6.04 4.93 -14.97
CA GLY A 248 7.01 5.51 -15.88
C GLY A 248 6.70 5.28 -17.35
N GLY A 249 5.42 5.02 -17.69
CA GLY A 249 4.94 4.84 -19.05
C GLY A 249 4.96 3.40 -19.55
N PHE A 250 5.00 2.41 -18.63
CA PHE A 250 5.04 0.99 -18.91
C PHE A 250 3.66 0.42 -19.28
#